data_30f422d1fb091a93cfa2193048a8582e
#
_entry.id   30f422d1fb091a93cfa2193048a8582e
#
_cell.length_a   1.000
_cell.length_b   1.000
_cell.length_c   1.000
_cell.angle_alpha   90.00
_cell.angle_beta   90.00
_cell.angle_gamma   90.00
#
_symmetry.space_group_name_H-M   'P 1'
#
loop_
_entity.id
_entity.type
_entity.pdbx_description
1 polymer ?
#
loop_
_entity_poly.entity_id
_entity_poly.type
_entity_poly.pdbx_seq_one_letter_code
_entity_poly.pdbx_strand_id
1 'polypeptide(L)'
;MSPEDFVALALSETIQGGAAQYGYAMRAASGNPRPPGVIALTWIMGKDEVERERIRAHSRQNVQDFMKEPGFISIVTGFIGLRGFTVTAWEDEEALARGLGGHHAAAMRELFGEDFVASVWTSVWAPLRSNRIWVRCASCGKLEDVGDDHRACSACGAGLPERPAFW
;
A
#
# COMPACT_ATOMS: atom_id res chain seq x y z
N MET A 1 -5.02 -4.24 -20.24
CA MET A 1 -4.92 -2.76 -20.40
C MET A 1 -3.46 -2.40 -20.23
N SER A 2 -2.85 -1.79 -21.22
CA SER A 2 -1.46 -1.32 -21.13
C SER A 2 -1.40 -0.08 -20.22
N PRO A 3 -0.22 0.31 -19.71
CA PRO A 3 -0.05 1.57 -18.99
C PRO A 3 -0.48 2.79 -19.83
N GLU A 4 -0.30 2.70 -21.14
CA GLU A 4 -0.68 3.76 -22.09
C GLU A 4 -2.19 3.84 -22.26
N ASP A 5 -2.90 2.69 -22.33
CA ASP A 5 -4.36 2.64 -22.38
C ASP A 5 -4.97 3.20 -21.09
N PHE A 6 -4.35 2.92 -19.93
CA PHE A 6 -4.77 3.45 -18.65
C PHE A 6 -4.62 4.97 -18.60
N VAL A 7 -3.50 5.51 -19.07
CA VAL A 7 -3.27 6.96 -19.15
C VAL A 7 -4.25 7.61 -20.14
N ALA A 8 -4.50 6.99 -21.29
CA ALA A 8 -5.46 7.50 -22.28
C ALA A 8 -6.89 7.50 -21.73
N LEU A 9 -7.32 6.44 -21.06
CA LEU A 9 -8.63 6.37 -20.40
C LEU A 9 -8.75 7.46 -19.33
N ALA A 10 -7.69 7.61 -18.54
CA ALA A 10 -7.60 8.59 -17.48
C ALA A 10 -7.72 10.04 -17.95
N LEU A 11 -7.17 10.37 -19.09
CA LEU A 11 -7.24 11.71 -19.70
C LEU A 11 -8.60 11.99 -20.35
N SER A 12 -9.41 10.96 -20.63
CA SER A 12 -10.71 11.07 -21.30
C SER A 12 -11.90 11.22 -20.35
N GLU A 13 -11.75 10.88 -19.07
CA GLU A 13 -12.85 10.94 -18.10
C GLU A 13 -12.93 12.29 -17.41
N THR A 14 -13.96 13.06 -17.70
CA THR A 14 -14.35 14.22 -16.91
C THR A 14 -15.22 13.75 -15.75
N ILE A 15 -14.67 13.68 -14.55
CA ILE A 15 -15.45 13.41 -13.34
C ILE A 15 -16.21 14.69 -12.98
N GLN A 16 -17.55 14.63 -12.92
CA GLN A 16 -18.37 15.75 -12.49
C GLN A 16 -17.96 16.22 -11.09
N GLY A 17 -17.55 17.48 -10.99
CA GLY A 17 -17.25 18.13 -9.71
C GLY A 17 -15.78 18.12 -9.25
N GLY A 18 -14.83 17.63 -10.06
CA GLY A 18 -13.42 17.66 -9.70
C GLY A 18 -12.47 17.30 -10.85
N ALA A 19 -11.23 17.72 -10.75
CA ALA A 19 -10.17 17.28 -11.66
C ALA A 19 -9.66 15.90 -11.20
N ALA A 20 -9.73 14.89 -12.07
CA ALA A 20 -9.06 13.63 -11.84
C ALA A 20 -7.54 13.82 -11.97
N GLN A 21 -6.78 13.29 -11.03
CA GLN A 21 -5.33 13.28 -11.05
C GLN A 21 -4.83 11.84 -11.06
N TYR A 22 -3.88 11.55 -11.94
CA TYR A 22 -3.31 10.23 -12.10
C TYR A 22 -1.84 10.22 -11.71
N GLY A 23 -1.34 9.06 -11.29
CA GLY A 23 0.04 8.92 -10.90
C GLY A 23 0.49 7.47 -10.85
N TYR A 24 1.76 7.26 -10.49
CA TYR A 24 2.35 5.94 -10.36
C TYR A 24 2.46 5.56 -8.89
N ALA A 25 2.15 4.30 -8.60
CA ALA A 25 2.34 3.70 -7.30
C ALA A 25 3.21 2.45 -7.41
N MET A 26 3.95 2.15 -6.35
CA MET A 26 4.64 0.88 -6.18
C MET A 26 4.07 0.12 -4.99
N ARG A 27 4.19 -1.20 -5.04
CA ARG A 27 3.88 -2.10 -3.93
C ARG A 27 5.11 -2.92 -3.58
N ALA A 28 5.36 -3.10 -2.27
CA ALA A 28 6.29 -4.10 -1.75
C ALA A 28 5.60 -4.88 -0.63
N ALA A 29 5.95 -6.16 -0.49
CA ALA A 29 5.41 -7.02 0.57
C ALA A 29 6.49 -7.97 1.05
N SER A 30 6.53 -8.20 2.37
CA SER A 30 7.51 -9.10 3.01
C SER A 30 7.22 -10.59 2.79
N GLY A 31 6.03 -10.94 2.30
CA GLY A 31 5.55 -12.31 2.26
C GLY A 31 4.93 -12.78 3.58
N ASN A 32 4.83 -11.91 4.57
CA ASN A 32 4.16 -12.20 5.84
C ASN A 32 2.66 -12.49 5.60
N PRO A 33 2.16 -13.70 5.91
CA PRO A 33 0.79 -14.09 5.62
C PRO A 33 -0.22 -13.61 6.65
N ARG A 34 0.22 -12.98 7.74
CA ARG A 34 -0.68 -12.56 8.81
C ARG A 34 -1.60 -11.43 8.37
N PRO A 35 -2.83 -11.38 8.86
CA PRO A 35 -3.69 -10.22 8.66
C PRO A 35 -3.08 -9.01 9.40
N PRO A 36 -3.22 -7.80 8.85
CA PRO A 36 -2.74 -6.61 9.52
C PRO A 36 -3.50 -6.35 10.82
N GLY A 37 -2.77 -6.14 11.91
CA GLY A 37 -3.31 -5.62 13.16
C GLY A 37 -3.44 -4.10 13.14
N VAL A 38 -2.55 -3.41 12.38
CA VAL A 38 -2.64 -1.97 12.14
C VAL A 38 -2.28 -1.62 10.70
N ILE A 39 -2.86 -0.51 10.23
CA ILE A 39 -2.58 0.11 8.94
C ILE A 39 -2.21 1.57 9.20
N ALA A 40 -1.05 2.00 8.71
CA ALA A 40 -0.68 3.41 8.76
C ALA A 40 -0.88 4.06 7.38
N LEU A 41 -1.46 5.25 7.39
CA LEU A 41 -1.75 6.04 6.21
C LEU A 41 -1.06 7.40 6.32
N THR A 42 -0.33 7.77 5.29
CA THR A 42 0.34 9.08 5.18
C THR A 42 -0.08 9.75 3.88
N TRP A 43 -0.38 11.02 3.97
CA TRP A 43 -0.47 11.95 2.85
C TRP A 43 0.56 13.05 3.04
N ILE A 44 1.28 13.38 1.97
CA ILE A 44 2.32 14.39 1.96
C ILE A 44 2.21 15.23 0.68
N MET A 45 2.32 16.54 0.79
CA MET A 45 2.28 17.45 -0.35
C MET A 45 3.66 18.08 -0.54
N GLY A 46 4.33 17.75 -1.63
CA GLY A 46 5.53 18.46 -2.08
C GLY A 46 5.16 19.84 -2.61
N LYS A 47 6.04 20.83 -2.48
CA LYS A 47 5.85 22.16 -3.03
C LYS A 47 6.07 22.17 -4.55
N ASP A 48 6.99 21.35 -5.02
CA ASP A 48 7.40 21.25 -6.42
C ASP A 48 7.91 19.84 -6.79
N GLU A 49 8.35 19.69 -8.02
CA GLU A 49 8.89 18.45 -8.55
C GLU A 49 10.22 18.02 -7.89
N VAL A 50 11.04 18.98 -7.45
CA VAL A 50 12.33 18.68 -6.79
C VAL A 50 12.05 18.04 -5.43
N GLU A 51 11.14 18.62 -4.66
CA GLU A 51 10.73 18.04 -3.38
C GLU A 51 10.02 16.69 -3.55
N ARG A 52 9.20 16.54 -4.58
CA ARG A 52 8.60 15.25 -4.89
C ARG A 52 9.68 14.16 -5.07
N GLU A 53 10.76 14.44 -5.81
CA GLU A 53 11.84 13.46 -5.98
C GLU A 53 12.61 13.21 -4.67
N ARG A 54 12.78 14.22 -3.82
CA ARG A 54 13.35 14.08 -2.49
C ARG A 54 12.49 13.18 -1.59
N ILE A 55 11.17 13.38 -1.57
CA ILE A 55 10.22 12.52 -0.87
C ILE A 55 10.30 11.08 -1.38
N ARG A 56 10.39 10.88 -2.72
CA ARG A 56 10.54 9.55 -3.33
C ARG A 56 11.83 8.86 -2.89
N ALA A 57 12.93 9.60 -2.77
CA ALA A 57 14.19 9.05 -2.30
C ALA A 57 14.07 8.52 -0.86
N HIS A 58 13.48 9.31 0.04
CA HIS A 58 13.18 8.86 1.41
C HIS A 58 12.22 7.66 1.44
N SER A 59 11.17 7.68 0.61
CA SER A 59 10.22 6.57 0.53
C SER A 59 10.90 5.25 0.10
N ARG A 60 11.81 5.30 -0.86
CA ARG A 60 12.57 4.11 -1.31
C ARG A 60 13.42 3.53 -0.18
N GLN A 61 14.11 4.38 0.57
CA GLN A 61 14.93 3.94 1.70
C GLN A 61 14.06 3.36 2.82
N ASN A 62 12.94 4.02 3.14
CA ASN A 62 11.98 3.52 4.12
C ASN A 62 11.45 2.13 3.73
N VAL A 63 11.12 1.91 2.45
CA VAL A 63 10.70 0.58 1.97
C VAL A 63 11.77 -0.47 2.23
N GLN A 64 13.04 -0.17 1.95
CA GLN A 64 14.15 -1.10 2.19
C GLN A 64 14.32 -1.45 3.67
N ASP A 65 14.09 -0.51 4.56
CA ASP A 65 14.20 -0.72 6.00
C ASP A 65 12.97 -1.47 6.54
N PHE A 66 11.76 -1.10 6.11
CA PHE A 66 10.54 -1.80 6.48
C PHE A 66 10.55 -3.27 6.07
N MET A 67 11.09 -3.60 4.89
CA MET A 67 11.22 -4.99 4.43
C MET A 67 12.08 -5.87 5.35
N LYS A 68 12.92 -5.27 6.19
CA LYS A 68 13.77 -5.99 7.17
C LYS A 68 13.11 -6.06 8.54
N GLU A 69 12.06 -5.27 8.78
CA GLU A 69 11.45 -5.17 10.11
C GLU A 69 10.51 -6.35 10.37
N PRO A 70 10.72 -7.11 11.46
CA PRO A 70 9.79 -8.15 11.87
C PRO A 70 8.40 -7.57 12.12
N GLY A 71 7.37 -8.25 11.58
CA GLY A 71 5.99 -7.79 11.68
C GLY A 71 5.55 -6.82 10.58
N PHE A 72 6.46 -6.40 9.68
CA PHE A 72 6.06 -5.69 8.46
C PHE A 72 5.31 -6.65 7.52
N ILE A 73 4.21 -6.18 6.94
CA ILE A 73 3.42 -6.96 5.99
C ILE A 73 3.59 -6.41 4.58
N SER A 74 3.24 -5.14 4.37
CA SER A 74 3.30 -4.54 3.04
C SER A 74 3.27 -3.03 3.06
N ILE A 75 3.61 -2.45 1.91
CA ILE A 75 3.50 -1.03 1.62
C ILE A 75 2.97 -0.83 0.20
N VAL A 76 2.07 0.14 0.07
CA VAL A 76 1.74 0.79 -1.21
C VAL A 76 2.10 2.26 -1.06
N THR A 77 2.93 2.78 -1.95
CA THR A 77 3.33 4.19 -1.94
C THR A 77 3.38 4.74 -3.36
N GLY A 78 3.09 6.01 -3.52
CA GLY A 78 3.07 6.64 -4.84
C GLY A 78 2.76 8.12 -4.79
N PHE A 79 2.57 8.71 -5.97
CA PHE A 79 2.25 10.11 -6.14
C PHE A 79 1.10 10.31 -7.12
N ILE A 80 0.27 11.28 -6.83
CA ILE A 80 -0.75 11.84 -7.71
C ILE A 80 -0.41 13.33 -7.84
N GLY A 81 0.20 13.74 -8.95
CA GLY A 81 0.81 15.06 -9.07
C GLY A 81 1.90 15.25 -8.03
N LEU A 82 1.81 16.30 -7.22
CA LEU A 82 2.75 16.59 -6.12
C LEU A 82 2.33 15.94 -4.79
N ARG A 83 1.17 15.29 -4.74
CA ARG A 83 0.67 14.62 -3.55
C ARG A 83 1.18 13.19 -3.47
N GLY A 84 2.03 12.92 -2.51
CA GLY A 84 2.47 11.58 -2.14
C GLY A 84 1.48 10.90 -1.21
N PHE A 85 1.36 9.59 -1.30
CA PHE A 85 0.64 8.77 -0.36
C PHE A 85 1.41 7.51 -0.01
N THR A 86 1.22 7.03 1.20
CA THR A 86 1.77 5.76 1.66
C THR A 86 0.73 5.05 2.52
N VAL A 87 0.51 3.77 2.23
CA VAL A 87 -0.29 2.87 3.05
C VAL A 87 0.61 1.72 3.44
N THR A 88 0.84 1.51 4.75
CA THR A 88 1.61 0.38 5.27
C THR A 88 0.74 -0.51 6.14
N ALA A 89 0.98 -1.81 6.08
CA ALA A 89 0.32 -2.82 6.90
C ALA A 89 1.34 -3.52 7.80
N TRP A 90 1.00 -3.72 9.07
CA TRP A 90 1.84 -4.26 10.12
C TRP A 90 1.07 -5.24 10.98
N GLU A 91 1.76 -6.21 11.59
CA GLU A 91 1.13 -7.18 12.49
C GLU A 91 0.49 -6.50 13.71
N ASP A 92 1.15 -5.49 14.25
CA ASP A 92 0.71 -4.75 15.43
C ASP A 92 1.36 -3.35 15.49
N GLU A 93 0.97 -2.60 16.50
CA GLU A 93 1.47 -1.25 16.74
C GLU A 93 2.94 -1.22 17.15
N GLU A 94 3.43 -2.27 17.83
CA GLU A 94 4.85 -2.35 18.23
C GLU A 94 5.76 -2.54 17.01
N ALA A 95 5.38 -3.39 16.06
CA ALA A 95 6.08 -3.56 14.80
C ALA A 95 6.11 -2.25 14.00
N LEU A 96 4.97 -1.56 13.91
CA LEU A 96 4.89 -0.23 13.30
C LEU A 96 5.85 0.75 13.98
N ALA A 97 5.83 0.82 15.32
CA ALA A 97 6.67 1.75 16.07
C ALA A 97 8.16 1.50 15.85
N ARG A 98 8.59 0.23 15.77
CA ARG A 98 9.97 -0.12 15.42
C ARG A 98 10.32 0.34 14.00
N GLY A 99 9.44 0.08 13.03
CA GLY A 99 9.63 0.49 11.63
C GLY A 99 9.73 2.00 11.45
N LEU A 100 9.06 2.80 12.29
CA LEU A 100 9.14 4.26 12.28
C LEU A 100 10.45 4.80 12.89
N GLY A 101 11.35 3.94 13.37
CA GLY A 101 12.71 4.30 13.79
C GLY A 101 13.65 4.59 12.61
N GLY A 102 14.96 4.55 12.89
CA GLY A 102 16.01 4.57 11.85
C GLY A 102 15.92 5.71 10.85
N HIS A 103 15.92 5.35 9.56
CA HIS A 103 15.86 6.31 8.46
C HIS A 103 14.55 7.09 8.45
N HIS A 104 13.41 6.45 8.76
CA HIS A 104 12.12 7.15 8.82
C HIS A 104 12.15 8.28 9.84
N ALA A 105 12.67 8.04 11.04
CA ALA A 105 12.79 9.09 12.06
C ALA A 105 13.74 10.22 11.63
N ALA A 106 14.80 9.91 10.87
CA ALA A 106 15.70 10.91 10.29
C ALA A 106 14.98 11.76 9.25
N ALA A 107 14.24 11.12 8.32
CA ALA A 107 13.43 11.81 7.32
C ALA A 107 12.36 12.72 7.95
N MET A 108 11.75 12.28 9.04
CA MET A 108 10.76 13.10 9.75
C MET A 108 11.40 14.31 10.44
N ARG A 109 12.62 14.18 11.01
CA ARG A 109 13.35 15.33 11.57
C ARG A 109 13.69 16.37 10.49
N GLU A 110 14.10 15.91 9.31
CA GLU A 110 14.36 16.77 8.15
C GLU A 110 13.08 17.48 7.71
N LEU A 111 11.97 16.74 7.59
CA LEU A 111 10.67 17.27 7.18
C LEU A 111 10.17 18.38 8.11
N PHE A 112 10.32 18.23 9.43
CA PHE A 112 9.88 19.22 10.40
C PHE A 112 10.91 20.33 10.69
N GLY A 113 12.19 20.08 10.42
CA GLY A 113 13.27 21.02 10.68
C GLY A 113 13.61 21.95 9.52
N GLU A 114 13.23 21.58 8.31
CA GLU A 114 13.49 22.33 7.08
C GLU A 114 12.18 22.74 6.39
N ASP A 115 12.25 23.73 5.52
CA ASP A 115 11.13 24.10 4.65
C ASP A 115 11.00 23.08 3.50
N PHE A 116 10.63 21.84 3.86
CA PHE A 116 10.73 20.67 2.98
C PHE A 116 9.42 20.30 2.28
N VAL A 117 8.26 20.42 2.95
CA VAL A 117 6.96 20.04 2.36
C VAL A 117 5.91 21.12 2.60
N ALA A 118 4.90 21.17 1.72
CA ALA A 118 3.77 22.07 1.89
C ALA A 118 2.82 21.63 3.00
N SER A 119 2.59 20.30 3.13
CA SER A 119 1.76 19.72 4.19
C SER A 119 1.98 18.23 4.33
N VAL A 120 1.70 17.70 5.51
CA VAL A 120 1.70 16.27 5.81
C VAL A 120 0.56 15.93 6.75
N TRP A 121 -0.03 14.74 6.55
CA TRP A 121 -0.99 14.15 7.45
C TRP A 121 -0.71 12.65 7.59
N THR A 122 -0.71 12.17 8.81
CA THR A 122 -0.48 10.75 9.13
C THR A 122 -1.57 10.24 10.07
N SER A 123 -1.89 8.96 9.95
CA SER A 123 -2.85 8.30 10.84
C SER A 123 -2.56 6.81 10.94
N VAL A 124 -2.93 6.21 12.05
CA VAL A 124 -2.86 4.78 12.30
C VAL A 124 -4.27 4.26 12.54
N TRP A 125 -4.61 3.15 11.90
CA TRP A 125 -5.93 2.55 11.89
C TRP A 125 -5.85 1.10 12.33
N ALA A 126 -6.68 0.70 13.26
CA ALA A 126 -6.90 -0.71 13.57
C ALA A 126 -8.03 -1.24 12.66
N PRO A 127 -7.84 -2.36 11.96
CA PRO A 127 -8.90 -2.98 11.18
C PRO A 127 -10.06 -3.40 12.09
N LEU A 128 -11.24 -2.87 11.83
CA LEU A 128 -12.44 -3.27 12.57
C LEU A 128 -12.84 -4.72 12.22
N ARG A 129 -12.68 -5.08 10.96
CA ARG A 129 -12.90 -6.44 10.46
C ARG A 129 -12.22 -6.61 9.10
N SER A 130 -11.86 -7.84 8.78
CA SER A 130 -11.53 -8.23 7.42
C SER A 130 -12.73 -8.93 6.79
N ASN A 131 -13.03 -8.63 5.55
CA ASN A 131 -13.96 -9.41 4.77
C ASN A 131 -13.29 -10.72 4.32
N ARG A 132 -14.11 -11.62 3.76
CA ARG A 132 -13.61 -12.89 3.23
C ARG A 132 -12.66 -12.67 2.06
N ILE A 133 -11.69 -13.57 1.91
CA ILE A 133 -10.82 -13.61 0.75
C ILE A 133 -11.40 -14.59 -0.24
N TRP A 134 -11.57 -14.15 -1.47
CA TRP A 134 -12.14 -14.94 -2.55
C TRP A 134 -11.07 -15.26 -3.59
N VAL A 135 -10.98 -16.52 -3.98
CA VAL A 135 -10.14 -16.95 -5.10
C VAL A 135 -10.98 -17.64 -6.16
N ARG A 136 -10.55 -17.55 -7.39
CA ARG A 136 -11.22 -18.24 -8.50
C ARG A 136 -10.58 -19.60 -8.74
N CYS A 137 -11.41 -20.65 -8.75
CA CYS A 137 -10.98 -21.99 -9.11
C CYS A 137 -10.45 -21.99 -10.56
N ALA A 138 -9.22 -22.46 -10.75
CA ALA A 138 -8.61 -22.51 -12.08
C ALA A 138 -9.28 -23.55 -13.00
N SER A 139 -9.93 -24.58 -12.43
CA SER A 139 -10.56 -25.65 -13.21
C SER A 139 -11.96 -25.32 -13.71
N CYS A 140 -12.81 -24.73 -12.87
CA CYS A 140 -14.23 -24.49 -13.24
C CYS A 140 -14.65 -23.02 -13.21
N GLY A 141 -13.76 -22.11 -12.82
CA GLY A 141 -14.01 -20.67 -12.77
C GLY A 141 -14.88 -20.19 -11.61
N LYS A 142 -15.36 -21.09 -10.72
CA LYS A 142 -16.16 -20.70 -9.57
C LYS A 142 -15.34 -19.86 -8.60
N LEU A 143 -15.95 -18.82 -8.05
CA LEU A 143 -15.36 -17.99 -7.00
C LEU A 143 -15.65 -18.66 -5.65
N GLU A 144 -14.60 -18.94 -4.90
CA GLU A 144 -14.63 -19.63 -3.60
C GLU A 144 -14.08 -18.73 -2.49
N ASP A 145 -14.72 -18.80 -1.33
CA ASP A 145 -14.19 -18.18 -0.12
C ASP A 145 -13.07 -19.07 0.44
N VAL A 146 -11.86 -18.57 0.47
CA VAL A 146 -10.71 -19.26 1.06
C VAL A 146 -10.51 -18.79 2.51
N GLY A 147 -11.31 -19.37 3.42
CA GLY A 147 -10.96 -19.36 4.84
C GLY A 147 -9.66 -20.12 5.09
N ASP A 148 -9.23 -20.17 6.35
CA ASP A 148 -7.91 -20.73 6.70
C ASP A 148 -7.75 -22.19 6.28
N ASP A 149 -8.83 -22.98 6.24
CA ASP A 149 -8.82 -24.42 5.94
C ASP A 149 -9.43 -24.81 4.60
N HIS A 150 -9.97 -23.89 3.82
CA HIS A 150 -10.63 -24.19 2.55
C HIS A 150 -9.63 -24.33 1.41
N ARG A 151 -9.33 -25.57 1.00
CA ARG A 151 -8.31 -25.87 -0.02
C ARG A 151 -8.85 -26.49 -1.30
N ALA A 152 -10.14 -26.82 -1.36
CA ALA A 152 -10.76 -27.45 -2.52
C ALA A 152 -12.01 -26.71 -2.97
N CYS A 153 -12.22 -26.64 -4.28
CA CYS A 153 -13.41 -26.04 -4.86
C CYS A 153 -14.67 -26.86 -4.54
N SER A 154 -15.69 -26.21 -3.98
CA SER A 154 -16.95 -26.87 -3.60
C SER A 154 -17.76 -27.35 -4.81
N ALA A 155 -17.47 -26.85 -6.01
CA ALA A 155 -18.20 -27.25 -7.23
C ALA A 155 -17.55 -28.43 -7.98
N CYS A 156 -16.20 -28.49 -8.05
CA CYS A 156 -15.53 -29.52 -8.87
C CYS A 156 -14.46 -30.32 -8.11
N GLY A 157 -14.21 -30.03 -6.83
CA GLY A 157 -13.24 -30.73 -6.00
C GLY A 157 -11.77 -30.40 -6.32
N ALA A 158 -11.48 -29.59 -7.33
CA ALA A 158 -10.11 -29.23 -7.68
C ALA A 158 -9.46 -28.38 -6.57
N GLY A 159 -8.14 -28.53 -6.40
CA GLY A 159 -7.37 -27.70 -5.49
C GLY A 159 -7.52 -26.21 -5.83
N LEU A 160 -7.74 -25.38 -4.82
CA LEU A 160 -7.79 -23.95 -4.98
C LEU A 160 -6.38 -23.36 -5.01
N PRO A 161 -6.17 -22.24 -5.72
CA PRO A 161 -4.94 -21.45 -5.62
C PRO A 161 -4.62 -21.08 -4.17
N GLU A 162 -3.35 -20.87 -3.89
CA GLU A 162 -2.95 -20.34 -2.59
C GLU A 162 -3.67 -19.02 -2.30
N ARG A 163 -4.00 -18.83 -1.03
CA ARG A 163 -4.54 -17.58 -0.56
C ARG A 163 -3.56 -16.44 -0.87
N PRO A 164 -3.98 -15.41 -1.59
CA PRO A 164 -3.11 -14.27 -1.80
C PRO A 164 -2.72 -13.66 -0.46
N ALA A 165 -1.44 -13.29 -0.32
CA ALA A 165 -0.99 -12.53 0.83
C ALA A 165 -1.85 -11.26 0.95
N PHE A 166 -2.13 -10.84 2.17
CA PHE A 166 -2.77 -9.54 2.39
C PHE A 166 -1.92 -8.46 1.71
N TRP A 167 -2.54 -7.72 0.77
CA TRP A 167 -1.92 -6.62 0.02
C TRP A 167 -0.87 -7.03 -0.99
#